data_6aa5b2dd85c9176de3e175c9ac3e9121
#
_entry.id   6aa5b2dd85c9176de3e175c9ac3e9121
#
_cell.length_a   1.000
_cell.length_b   1.000
_cell.length_c   1.000
_cell.angle_alpha   90.00
_cell.angle_beta   90.00
_cell.angle_gamma   90.00
#
_symmetry.space_group_name_H-M   'P 1'
#
loop_
_entity.id
_entity.type
_entity.pdbx_description
1 polymer ?
#
loop_
_entity_poly.entity_id
_entity_poly.type
_entity_poly.pdbx_seq_one_letter_code
_entity_poly.pdbx_strand_id
1 'polypeptide(L)'
;MPGGDWLWPALWMLPKHSVYGGWPRSGEIDIMEGRGNRALFNGNVQVGTEQTGSTLHFGPAWNVNGWPTAHSTFNQQPGFNENFHVYKFVWHPGYLQFWVDGNHVLTVDANDGFWARGGFWNSGFDNPWAGRPAVAPFDQEFYLILNLAVGGTAYFSDSWDNRNGGKPW
;
A
#
# COMPACT_ATOMS: atom_id res chain seq x y z
N MET A 1 -2.57 8.35 -13.49
CA MET A 1 -1.45 7.40 -13.63
C MET A 1 -1.29 6.96 -15.08
N PRO A 2 -0.14 6.42 -15.55
CA PRO A 2 0.01 5.95 -16.92
C PRO A 2 -0.85 4.71 -17.19
N GLY A 3 -1.41 4.61 -18.42
CA GLY A 3 -2.08 3.41 -18.92
C GLY A 3 -1.15 2.59 -19.79
N GLY A 4 -1.14 1.29 -19.61
CA GLY A 4 -0.34 0.31 -20.35
C GLY A 4 -0.25 -0.99 -19.56
N ASP A 5 -0.35 -2.12 -20.23
CA ASP A 5 -0.36 -3.41 -19.54
C ASP A 5 0.93 -3.65 -18.77
N TRP A 6 0.79 -4.17 -17.56
CA TRP A 6 1.86 -4.55 -16.65
C TRP A 6 2.68 -3.38 -16.08
N LEU A 7 2.22 -2.13 -16.26
CA LEU A 7 2.77 -0.97 -15.57
C LEU A 7 2.27 -0.94 -14.12
N TRP A 8 3.17 -0.64 -13.20
CA TRP A 8 2.91 -0.52 -11.78
C TRP A 8 3.39 0.86 -11.28
N PRO A 9 2.57 1.90 -11.43
CA PRO A 9 2.85 3.21 -10.86
C PRO A 9 2.64 3.20 -9.36
N ALA A 10 3.54 3.87 -8.63
CA ALA A 10 3.42 4.05 -7.19
C ALA A 10 3.86 5.46 -6.74
N LEU A 11 3.14 5.95 -5.73
CA LEU A 11 3.47 7.12 -4.92
C LEU A 11 3.49 6.64 -3.47
N TRP A 12 4.68 6.54 -2.88
CA TRP A 12 4.88 5.85 -1.61
C TRP A 12 6.02 6.46 -0.81
N MET A 13 6.25 5.97 0.39
CA MET A 13 7.26 6.51 1.29
C MET A 13 8.00 5.40 2.03
N LEU A 14 9.32 5.57 2.20
CA LEU A 14 10.16 4.74 3.06
C LEU A 14 10.78 5.58 4.19
N PRO A 15 11.12 4.94 5.33
CA PRO A 15 11.76 5.62 6.44
C PRO A 15 13.18 6.06 6.06
N LYS A 16 13.54 7.28 6.45
CA LYS A 16 14.85 7.87 6.16
C LYS A 16 15.98 7.13 6.87
N HIS A 17 15.75 6.61 8.06
CA HIS A 17 16.79 6.06 8.93
C HIS A 17 16.53 4.64 9.44
N SER A 18 15.47 3.97 9.04
CA SER A 18 15.13 2.61 9.48
C SER A 18 15.32 2.38 10.99
N VAL A 19 14.79 3.28 11.83
CA VAL A 19 15.05 3.38 13.28
C VAL A 19 14.73 2.07 14.03
N TYR A 20 13.78 1.28 13.51
CA TYR A 20 13.33 0.01 14.10
C TYR A 20 13.94 -1.23 13.43
N GLY A 21 14.85 -1.02 12.47
CA GLY A 21 15.48 -2.08 11.70
C GLY A 21 15.00 -2.20 10.27
N GLY A 22 15.45 -3.24 9.56
CA GLY A 22 15.12 -3.46 8.15
C GLY A 22 13.64 -3.67 7.90
N TRP A 23 13.25 -3.51 6.66
CA TRP A 23 11.87 -3.67 6.20
C TRP A 23 11.22 -5.01 6.64
N PRO A 24 9.96 -5.01 7.08
CA PRO A 24 9.01 -3.89 7.25
C PRO A 24 8.97 -3.33 8.68
N ARG A 25 10.02 -3.56 9.51
CA ARG A 25 10.07 -3.13 10.93
C ARG A 25 9.98 -1.62 11.10
N SER A 26 10.53 -0.88 10.15
CA SER A 26 10.53 0.60 10.17
C SER A 26 9.39 1.20 9.33
N GLY A 27 8.51 0.37 8.81
CA GLY A 27 7.33 0.79 8.07
C GLY A 27 7.57 1.09 6.60
N GLU A 28 6.48 1.14 5.84
CA GLU A 28 6.34 1.66 4.48
C GLU A 28 4.94 2.21 4.33
N ILE A 29 4.79 3.31 3.61
CA ILE A 29 3.50 4.00 3.40
C ILE A 29 3.25 4.11 1.91
N ASP A 30 2.31 3.33 1.39
CA ASP A 30 1.90 3.40 -0.01
C ASP A 30 0.67 4.30 -0.11
N ILE A 31 0.90 5.55 -0.52
CA ILE A 31 -0.18 6.54 -0.67
C ILE A 31 -1.06 6.14 -1.86
N MET A 32 -0.43 5.69 -2.95
CA MET A 32 -1.10 5.21 -4.14
C MET A 32 -0.28 4.13 -4.82
N GLU A 33 -0.90 3.02 -5.10
CA GLU A 33 -0.43 2.00 -6.03
C GLU A 33 -1.53 1.68 -7.04
N GLY A 34 -1.14 1.47 -8.28
CA GLY A 34 -2.10 1.14 -9.34
C GLY A 34 -1.53 0.19 -10.38
N ARG A 35 -2.40 -0.26 -11.29
CA ARG A 35 -2.04 -1.08 -12.45
C ARG A 35 -2.47 -0.39 -13.72
N GLY A 36 -1.56 -0.31 -14.68
CA GLY A 36 -1.81 0.37 -15.95
C GLY A 36 -2.68 -0.41 -16.94
N ASN A 37 -3.00 -1.67 -16.65
CA ASN A 37 -3.80 -2.52 -17.53
C ASN A 37 -5.22 -1.97 -17.70
N ARG A 38 -5.64 -1.74 -18.94
CA ARG A 38 -6.99 -1.22 -19.24
C ARG A 38 -8.09 -2.25 -19.11
N ALA A 39 -7.75 -3.54 -19.12
CA ALA A 39 -8.73 -4.64 -19.11
C ALA A 39 -8.25 -5.83 -18.25
N LEU A 40 -7.79 -5.55 -17.02
CA LEU A 40 -7.41 -6.56 -16.04
C LEU A 40 -8.54 -6.79 -15.04
N PHE A 41 -8.95 -8.03 -14.86
CA PHE A 41 -10.10 -8.39 -14.05
C PHE A 41 -9.76 -9.46 -13.00
N ASN A 42 -10.28 -9.25 -11.79
CA ASN A 42 -10.44 -10.28 -10.76
C ASN A 42 -11.94 -10.63 -10.69
N GLY A 43 -12.33 -11.74 -11.32
CA GLY A 43 -13.73 -12.03 -11.55
C GLY A 43 -14.40 -10.94 -12.39
N ASN A 44 -15.38 -10.24 -11.81
CA ASN A 44 -16.09 -9.15 -12.48
C ASN A 44 -15.57 -7.75 -12.09
N VAL A 45 -14.57 -7.66 -11.22
CA VAL A 45 -14.00 -6.39 -10.77
C VAL A 45 -12.80 -6.02 -11.64
N GLN A 46 -12.84 -4.83 -12.25
CA GLN A 46 -11.68 -4.27 -12.95
C GLN A 46 -10.65 -3.82 -11.90
N VAL A 47 -9.47 -4.43 -11.92
CA VAL A 47 -8.37 -4.20 -10.97
C VAL A 47 -7.15 -3.53 -11.62
N GLY A 48 -7.29 -3.07 -12.85
CA GLY A 48 -6.29 -2.32 -13.60
C GLY A 48 -6.45 -0.81 -13.40
N THR A 49 -6.61 -0.06 -14.50
CA THR A 49 -6.66 1.42 -14.50
C THR A 49 -7.81 2.03 -13.71
N GLU A 50 -8.88 1.28 -13.43
CA GLU A 50 -10.02 1.74 -12.63
C GLU A 50 -9.82 1.59 -11.13
N GLN A 51 -8.71 0.97 -10.69
CA GLN A 51 -8.42 0.72 -9.28
C GLN A 51 -7.12 1.38 -8.83
N THR A 52 -7.15 1.98 -7.65
CA THR A 52 -5.98 2.38 -6.86
C THR A 52 -6.04 1.77 -5.47
N GLY A 53 -4.89 1.48 -4.87
CA GLY A 53 -4.77 0.98 -3.50
C GLY A 53 -3.94 1.91 -2.63
N SER A 54 -4.23 1.90 -1.32
CA SER A 54 -3.39 2.49 -0.29
C SER A 54 -3.09 1.44 0.76
N THR A 55 -1.83 1.41 1.24
CA THR A 55 -1.33 0.35 2.13
C THR A 55 -0.37 0.92 3.16
N LEU A 56 -0.35 0.31 4.35
CA LEU A 56 0.76 0.44 5.30
C LEU A 56 1.43 -0.93 5.47
N HIS A 57 2.73 -1.00 5.23
CA HIS A 57 3.53 -2.17 5.57
C HIS A 57 4.22 -1.98 6.91
N PHE A 58 4.06 -2.96 7.80
CA PHE A 58 4.66 -2.99 9.13
C PHE A 58 4.73 -4.44 9.62
N GLY A 59 5.75 -4.77 10.38
CA GLY A 59 5.89 -6.13 10.90
C GLY A 59 7.29 -6.43 11.42
N PRO A 60 7.46 -7.50 12.20
CA PRO A 60 8.77 -7.88 12.74
C PRO A 60 9.72 -8.47 11.70
N ALA A 61 9.20 -9.00 10.57
CA ALA A 61 10.00 -9.62 9.52
C ALA A 61 9.27 -9.56 8.18
N TRP A 62 10.00 -9.74 7.08
CA TRP A 62 9.44 -9.66 5.72
C TRP A 62 8.26 -10.62 5.46
N ASN A 63 8.31 -11.79 6.07
CA ASN A 63 7.28 -12.84 5.99
C ASN A 63 6.22 -12.73 7.10
N VAL A 64 6.36 -11.76 8.02
CA VAL A 64 5.41 -11.46 9.10
C VAL A 64 5.05 -9.98 9.00
N ASN A 65 4.21 -9.66 8.04
CA ASN A 65 3.83 -8.30 7.64
C ASN A 65 2.33 -8.08 7.86
N GLY A 66 2.00 -7.02 8.58
CA GLY A 66 0.63 -6.68 8.99
C GLY A 66 -0.20 -5.95 7.92
N TRP A 67 0.33 -5.73 6.72
CA TRP A 67 -0.32 -4.98 5.65
C TRP A 67 -1.79 -5.38 5.37
N PRO A 68 -2.22 -6.66 5.46
CA PRO A 68 -3.62 -7.00 5.21
C PRO A 68 -4.63 -6.33 6.16
N THR A 69 -4.15 -5.87 7.33
CA THR A 69 -4.98 -5.15 8.31
C THR A 69 -4.98 -3.62 8.09
N ALA A 70 -4.22 -3.15 7.10
CA ALA A 70 -4.00 -1.73 6.83
C ALA A 70 -3.91 -1.46 5.31
N HIS A 71 -4.83 -2.05 4.54
CA HIS A 71 -4.94 -1.93 3.09
C HIS A 71 -6.39 -1.67 2.70
N SER A 72 -6.58 -0.85 1.67
CA SER A 72 -7.87 -0.66 1.01
C SER A 72 -7.67 -0.28 -0.44
N THR A 73 -8.65 -0.61 -1.27
CA THR A 73 -8.70 -0.19 -2.67
C THR A 73 -9.89 0.71 -2.93
N PHE A 74 -9.76 1.56 -3.93
CA PHE A 74 -10.82 2.43 -4.41
C PHE A 74 -10.94 2.29 -5.94
N ASN A 75 -12.15 2.09 -6.42
CA ASN A 75 -12.46 1.96 -7.84
C ASN A 75 -13.29 3.15 -8.32
N GLN A 76 -12.99 3.65 -9.53
CA GLN A 76 -13.79 4.68 -10.18
C GLN A 76 -13.78 4.56 -11.70
N GLN A 77 -14.77 5.18 -12.34
CA GLN A 77 -14.83 5.42 -13.77
C GLN A 77 -15.05 6.90 -14.06
N PRO A 78 -14.37 7.47 -15.07
CA PRO A 78 -13.32 6.84 -15.88
C PRO A 78 -12.10 6.48 -15.01
N GLY A 79 -11.23 5.60 -15.52
CA GLY A 79 -10.07 5.10 -14.79
C GLY A 79 -9.05 6.19 -14.44
N PHE A 80 -8.19 5.89 -13.48
CA PHE A 80 -7.16 6.81 -12.95
C PHE A 80 -6.08 7.20 -13.97
N ASN A 81 -6.09 6.63 -15.17
CA ASN A 81 -5.21 6.97 -16.29
C ASN A 81 -5.78 8.07 -17.19
N GLU A 82 -7.04 8.47 -17.02
CA GLU A 82 -7.72 9.41 -17.93
C GLU A 82 -7.56 10.88 -17.52
N ASN A 83 -7.37 11.15 -16.23
CA ASN A 83 -7.28 12.51 -15.69
C ASN A 83 -6.19 12.62 -14.61
N PHE A 84 -5.92 13.87 -14.15
CA PHE A 84 -5.18 14.13 -12.93
C PHE A 84 -6.07 13.87 -11.72
N HIS A 85 -5.47 13.30 -10.66
CA HIS A 85 -6.14 12.95 -9.42
C HIS A 85 -5.36 13.51 -8.22
N VAL A 86 -6.07 13.89 -7.16
CA VAL A 86 -5.49 14.36 -5.92
C VAL A 86 -5.43 13.21 -4.93
N TYR A 87 -4.24 12.70 -4.67
CA TYR A 87 -3.99 11.73 -3.60
C TYR A 87 -3.59 12.47 -2.34
N LYS A 88 -4.39 12.34 -1.28
CA LYS A 88 -4.16 13.01 0.01
C LYS A 88 -3.86 11.98 1.08
N PHE A 89 -2.74 12.17 1.75
CA PHE A 89 -2.35 11.43 2.95
C PHE A 89 -2.39 12.34 4.17
N VAL A 90 -3.10 11.93 5.22
CA VAL A 90 -3.14 12.61 6.51
C VAL A 90 -2.37 11.78 7.51
N TRP A 91 -1.32 12.36 8.08
CA TRP A 91 -0.44 11.73 9.02
C TRP A 91 -0.55 12.39 10.39
N HIS A 92 -1.20 11.71 11.32
CA HIS A 92 -1.48 12.20 12.66
C HIS A 92 -0.99 11.19 13.70
N PRO A 93 -0.53 11.59 14.89
CA PRO A 93 -0.07 10.67 15.93
C PRO A 93 -1.07 9.59 16.35
N GLY A 94 -2.36 9.82 16.16
CA GLY A 94 -3.43 8.88 16.50
C GLY A 94 -3.99 8.07 15.33
N TYR A 95 -3.72 8.48 14.08
CA TYR A 95 -4.26 7.80 12.90
C TYR A 95 -3.52 8.21 11.62
N LEU A 96 -3.61 7.37 10.60
CA LEU A 96 -3.19 7.63 9.23
C LEU A 96 -4.39 7.47 8.30
N GLN A 97 -4.60 8.44 7.38
CA GLN A 97 -5.75 8.42 6.47
C GLN A 97 -5.32 8.64 5.02
N PHE A 98 -6.01 7.95 4.13
CA PHE A 98 -5.80 8.01 2.69
C PHE A 98 -7.08 8.42 1.98
N TRP A 99 -6.94 9.34 1.02
CA TRP A 99 -8.04 9.91 0.27
C TRP A 99 -7.65 10.07 -1.20
N VAL A 100 -8.61 9.91 -2.10
CA VAL A 100 -8.45 10.23 -3.52
C VAL A 100 -9.63 11.07 -3.99
N ASP A 101 -9.34 12.23 -4.59
CA ASP A 101 -10.34 13.19 -5.10
C ASP A 101 -11.46 13.54 -4.09
N GLY A 102 -11.08 13.66 -2.82
CA GLY A 102 -12.02 13.92 -1.74
C GLY A 102 -12.78 12.69 -1.23
N ASN A 103 -12.62 11.52 -1.84
CA ASN A 103 -13.21 10.27 -1.36
C ASN A 103 -12.29 9.61 -0.34
N HIS A 104 -12.84 9.20 0.80
CA HIS A 104 -12.12 8.46 1.81
C HIS A 104 -11.84 7.03 1.35
N VAL A 105 -10.57 6.59 1.43
CA VAL A 105 -10.13 5.25 1.03
C VAL A 105 -9.85 4.36 2.23
N LEU A 106 -9.08 4.88 3.20
CA LEU A 106 -8.63 4.10 4.35
C LEU A 106 -8.38 5.01 5.55
N THR A 107 -8.77 4.56 6.73
CA THR A 107 -8.28 5.06 8.02
C THR A 107 -7.64 3.91 8.79
N VAL A 108 -6.42 4.13 9.27
CA VAL A 108 -5.71 3.22 10.16
C VAL A 108 -5.46 3.94 11.47
N ASP A 109 -6.25 3.60 12.50
CA ASP A 109 -6.08 4.14 13.84
C ASP A 109 -4.86 3.50 14.52
N ALA A 110 -4.09 4.30 15.24
CA ALA A 110 -2.93 3.83 15.98
C ALA A 110 -3.34 3.09 17.28
N ASN A 111 -4.44 3.49 17.93
CA ASN A 111 -5.07 2.88 19.14
C ASN A 111 -4.08 2.08 20.03
N ASP A 112 -4.17 0.74 19.97
CA ASP A 112 -3.33 -0.20 20.76
C ASP A 112 -1.95 -0.46 20.12
N GLY A 113 -1.62 0.29 19.07
CA GLY A 113 -0.36 0.17 18.35
C GLY A 113 -0.35 -0.90 17.25
N PHE A 114 0.65 -0.81 16.41
CA PHE A 114 0.78 -1.65 15.22
C PHE A 114 1.15 -3.09 15.52
N TRP A 115 1.75 -3.37 16.71
CA TRP A 115 1.98 -4.74 17.15
C TRP A 115 0.66 -5.50 17.38
N ALA A 116 -0.26 -4.88 18.09
CA ALA A 116 -1.59 -5.42 18.33
C ALA A 116 -2.40 -5.52 17.04
N ARG A 117 -2.37 -4.48 16.21
CA ARG A 117 -3.05 -4.47 14.91
C ARG A 117 -2.63 -5.64 14.01
N GLY A 118 -1.34 -5.95 13.96
CA GLY A 118 -0.81 -7.07 13.17
C GLY A 118 -1.00 -8.44 13.82
N GLY A 119 -1.44 -8.48 15.08
CA GLY A 119 -1.62 -9.75 15.82
C GLY A 119 -0.32 -10.51 16.07
N PHE A 120 0.81 -9.83 16.23
CA PHE A 120 2.14 -10.45 16.22
C PHE A 120 2.55 -11.16 17.52
N TRP A 121 1.63 -11.33 18.49
CA TRP A 121 1.91 -11.90 19.81
C TRP A 121 2.52 -13.32 19.79
N ASN A 122 2.17 -14.10 18.78
CA ASN A 122 2.63 -15.49 18.61
C ASN A 122 3.57 -15.66 17.42
N SER A 123 4.18 -14.59 16.94
CA SER A 123 5.03 -14.61 15.75
C SER A 123 6.42 -15.20 15.99
N GLY A 124 6.85 -15.36 17.25
CA GLY A 124 8.21 -15.74 17.62
C GLY A 124 9.24 -14.61 17.55
N PHE A 125 8.79 -13.37 17.30
CA PHE A 125 9.64 -12.18 17.25
C PHE A 125 9.36 -11.26 18.44
N ASP A 126 10.37 -10.49 18.85
CA ASP A 126 10.22 -9.41 19.79
C ASP A 126 9.56 -8.20 19.13
N ASN A 127 8.74 -7.47 19.91
CA ASN A 127 8.11 -6.24 19.45
C ASN A 127 9.14 -5.11 19.28
N PRO A 128 9.46 -4.70 18.05
CA PRO A 128 10.46 -3.64 17.81
C PRO A 128 9.98 -2.26 18.25
N TRP A 129 8.70 -2.10 18.52
CA TRP A 129 8.05 -0.83 18.91
C TRP A 129 7.66 -0.80 20.40
N ALA A 130 8.13 -1.74 21.20
CA ALA A 130 7.85 -1.76 22.65
C ALA A 130 8.31 -0.47 23.33
N GLY A 131 7.42 0.16 24.12
CA GLY A 131 7.70 1.43 24.80
C GLY A 131 7.75 2.67 23.87
N ARG A 132 7.35 2.55 22.62
CA ARG A 132 7.26 3.66 21.66
C ARG A 132 5.81 4.18 21.54
N PRO A 133 5.60 5.37 20.95
CA PRO A 133 4.25 5.85 20.65
C PRO A 133 3.43 4.82 19.86
N ALA A 134 2.12 4.79 20.06
CA ALA A 134 1.24 3.82 19.40
C ALA A 134 1.31 3.87 17.87
N VAL A 135 1.66 5.04 17.29
CA VAL A 135 1.83 5.22 15.85
C VAL A 135 3.14 4.62 15.29
N ALA A 136 4.09 4.16 16.17
CA ALA A 136 5.29 3.47 15.67
C ALA A 136 4.90 2.21 14.87
N PRO A 137 5.55 1.97 13.71
CA PRO A 137 6.81 2.54 13.21
C PRO A 137 6.70 3.87 12.46
N PHE A 138 5.52 4.44 12.35
CA PHE A 138 5.27 5.67 11.57
C PHE A 138 5.50 6.95 12.39
N ASP A 139 6.35 6.93 13.41
CA ASP A 139 6.72 8.04 14.29
C ASP A 139 8.11 8.64 13.96
N GLN A 140 8.60 8.42 12.76
CA GLN A 140 9.92 8.84 12.28
C GLN A 140 9.81 9.56 10.93
N GLU A 141 10.92 10.11 10.45
CA GLU A 141 10.98 10.76 9.13
C GLU A 141 10.91 9.73 8.00
N PHE A 142 10.08 10.03 7.01
CA PHE A 142 9.97 9.28 5.76
C PHE A 142 10.30 10.19 4.58
N TYR A 143 10.75 9.62 3.47
CA TYR A 143 10.94 10.32 2.21
C TYR A 143 10.00 9.78 1.13
N LEU A 144 9.58 10.68 0.26
CA LEU A 144 8.65 10.38 -0.82
C LEU A 144 9.37 9.73 -2.01
N ILE A 145 8.74 8.72 -2.58
CA ILE A 145 9.20 8.01 -3.77
C ILE A 145 8.08 8.01 -4.80
N LEU A 146 8.43 8.34 -6.04
CA LEU A 146 7.58 8.18 -7.22
C LEU A 146 8.31 7.27 -8.18
N ASN A 147 7.66 6.20 -8.60
CA ASN A 147 8.22 5.30 -9.60
C ASN A 147 7.16 4.70 -10.51
N LEU A 148 7.62 4.15 -11.62
CA LEU A 148 6.86 3.31 -12.52
C LEU A 148 7.62 2.00 -12.68
N ALA A 149 7.17 0.96 -11.97
CA ALA A 149 7.68 -0.40 -12.16
C ALA A 149 7.00 -1.06 -13.36
N VAL A 150 7.63 -2.11 -13.88
CA VAL A 150 7.09 -2.94 -14.97
C VAL A 150 7.12 -4.38 -14.55
N GLY A 151 5.96 -5.04 -14.56
CA GLY A 151 5.82 -6.41 -14.10
C GLY A 151 5.73 -6.55 -12.58
N GLY A 152 5.88 -7.78 -12.09
CA GLY A 152 5.81 -8.12 -10.67
C GLY A 152 4.99 -9.39 -10.45
N THR A 153 5.64 -10.47 -10.01
CA THR A 153 5.02 -11.79 -9.89
C THR A 153 3.95 -11.86 -8.82
N ALA A 154 4.08 -11.07 -7.74
CA ALA A 154 3.10 -11.02 -6.67
C ALA A 154 2.00 -9.96 -6.90
N TYR A 155 2.36 -8.81 -7.50
CA TYR A 155 1.44 -7.69 -7.68
C TYR A 155 0.40 -7.92 -8.78
N PHE A 156 0.76 -8.70 -9.80
CA PHE A 156 -0.14 -9.15 -10.86
C PHE A 156 -0.43 -10.64 -10.66
N SER A 157 -1.56 -10.97 -10.06
CA SER A 157 -1.93 -12.37 -9.81
C SER A 157 -2.10 -13.15 -11.11
N ASP A 158 -1.64 -14.40 -11.14
CA ASP A 158 -1.83 -15.33 -12.27
C ASP A 158 -3.30 -15.74 -12.44
N SER A 159 -4.13 -15.56 -11.41
CA SER A 159 -5.57 -15.83 -11.46
C SER A 159 -6.39 -14.72 -12.10
N TRP A 160 -5.77 -13.56 -12.41
CA TRP A 160 -6.49 -12.43 -13.00
C TRP A 160 -6.48 -12.50 -14.52
N ASP A 161 -7.61 -12.12 -15.12
CA ASP A 161 -7.82 -12.12 -16.57
C ASP A 161 -7.45 -10.75 -17.16
N ASN A 162 -6.36 -10.68 -17.93
CA ASN A 162 -6.04 -9.52 -18.75
C ASN A 162 -6.52 -9.74 -20.19
N ARG A 163 -7.64 -9.12 -20.54
CA ARG A 163 -8.30 -9.33 -21.83
C ARG A 163 -7.54 -8.75 -23.03
N ASN A 164 -6.53 -7.91 -22.78
CA ASN A 164 -5.67 -7.35 -23.84
C ASN A 164 -4.47 -8.23 -24.22
N GLY A 165 -4.23 -9.31 -23.47
CA GLY A 165 -3.13 -10.22 -23.71
C GLY A 165 -2.58 -10.86 -22.44
N GLY A 166 -1.94 -12.02 -22.61
CA GLY A 166 -1.38 -12.79 -21.51
C GLY A 166 -0.20 -12.09 -20.82
N LYS A 167 0.09 -12.57 -19.63
CA LYS A 167 1.26 -12.16 -18.85
C LYS A 167 2.55 -12.65 -19.54
N PRO A 168 3.55 -11.80 -19.80
CA PRO A 168 4.72 -12.17 -20.59
C PRO A 168 5.84 -12.88 -19.80
N TRP A 169 5.64 -13.21 -18.52
CA TRP A 169 6.62 -13.92 -17.66
C TRP A 169 5.97 -15.09 -16.89
#